data_3c8b3c5bd0315c5e7dbad467f7440633
#
_entry.id   3c8b3c5bd0315c5e7dbad467f7440633
#
_cell.length_a   1.000
_cell.length_b   1.000
_cell.length_c   1.000
_cell.angle_alpha   90.00
_cell.angle_beta   90.00
_cell.angle_gamma   90.00
#
_symmetry.space_group_name_H-M   'P 1'
#
loop_
_entity.id
_entity.type
_entity.pdbx_description
1 polymer ?
#
loop_
_entity_poly.entity_id
_entity_poly.type
_entity_poly.pdbx_seq_one_letter_code
_entity_poly.pdbx_strand_id
1 'polypeptide(L)'
;MRDFLLQKPFSDFDLTGKGAAQMGINFSRSLNSKYVHLDKTPGRRTVRVILNKKKHLDFSDLQGRNIAEDLSRRDFTINAMAQPLPDFLSGIKVIIDPHKGQEDLINKTIRVLKGPIISSDPLRMLRAFRFAATLNFEIDVNTLTSISLNRTRLKESASERIWHELTLFLKTPDTFPLLKIMHDCGLLDYILPASNEAFVQYQKVESLLKHPEKTFPEHANKFGSKNFINKHYLVKLSALLMMQNPMSDMHPKKENTKDHNLQFSNAEKQLIKLAISGAKSLAQIYLSEELNKNYELIQNVHEEILASAVLFVTNSEDPDTMDRAFFCNCLLKFYYDQFLPIVNKKPLLNGEDIIHQFKLSPSPLFGKILNCVQREQVLGKVTTREDAMILAENIIQSQTNESN
;
A
#
# COMPACT_ATOMS: atom_id res chain seq x y z
N MET A 1 -8.05 24.45 7.39
CA MET A 1 -9.40 24.76 7.99
C MET A 1 -10.21 23.49 8.24
N ARG A 2 -10.43 22.61 7.26
CA ARG A 2 -11.23 21.36 7.42
C ARG A 2 -10.87 20.56 8.67
N ASP A 3 -9.61 20.18 8.84
CA ASP A 3 -9.18 19.32 9.96
C ASP A 3 -9.28 20.06 11.30
N PHE A 4 -9.09 21.38 11.31
CA PHE A 4 -9.33 22.21 12.49
C PHE A 4 -10.81 22.18 12.90
N LEU A 5 -11.74 22.35 11.94
CA LEU A 5 -13.18 22.29 12.22
C LEU A 5 -13.65 20.90 12.67
N LEU A 6 -13.01 19.84 12.15
CA LEU A 6 -13.26 18.45 12.55
C LEU A 6 -12.54 18.05 13.85
N GLN A 7 -11.82 18.97 14.49
CA GLN A 7 -11.00 18.71 15.68
C GLN A 7 -10.01 17.53 15.50
N LYS A 8 -9.56 17.33 14.26
CA LYS A 8 -8.55 16.30 13.94
C LYS A 8 -7.14 16.88 14.13
N PRO A 9 -6.18 16.07 14.54
CA PRO A 9 -4.78 16.48 14.53
C PRO A 9 -4.35 16.88 13.11
N PHE A 10 -3.65 17.99 12.98
CA PHE A 10 -3.07 18.43 11.71
C PHE A 10 -1.61 18.86 11.92
N SER A 11 -0.81 18.62 10.90
CA SER A 11 0.63 18.94 10.89
C SER A 11 0.94 20.10 9.93
N ASP A 12 0.01 20.38 9.02
CA ASP A 12 0.21 21.24 7.86
C ASP A 12 -0.68 22.47 7.97
N PHE A 13 -0.06 23.63 7.80
CA PHE A 13 -0.77 24.91 7.70
C PHE A 13 -0.56 25.46 6.31
N ASP A 14 -1.67 25.64 5.58
CA ASP A 14 -1.69 26.30 4.27
C ASP A 14 -2.01 27.78 4.46
N LEU A 15 -1.04 28.63 4.21
CA LEU A 15 -1.13 30.08 4.30
C LEU A 15 -1.16 30.68 2.89
N THR A 16 -2.19 31.45 2.57
CA THR A 16 -2.28 32.11 1.26
C THR A 16 -2.42 33.62 1.39
N GLY A 17 -1.83 34.35 0.46
CA GLY A 17 -1.87 35.82 0.46
C GLY A 17 -1.05 36.41 -0.68
N LYS A 18 -1.18 37.73 -0.89
CA LYS A 18 -0.33 38.43 -1.87
C LYS A 18 1.15 38.37 -1.42
N GLY A 19 2.01 37.79 -2.27
CA GLY A 19 3.43 37.65 -1.95
C GLY A 19 3.75 36.66 -0.83
N ALA A 20 2.81 35.75 -0.48
CA ALA A 20 2.98 34.81 0.62
C ALA A 20 4.20 33.91 0.44
N ALA A 21 4.52 33.48 -0.77
CA ALA A 21 5.73 32.68 -1.02
C ALA A 21 7.03 33.40 -0.59
N GLN A 22 7.13 34.72 -0.86
CA GLN A 22 8.27 35.52 -0.40
C GLN A 22 8.25 35.71 1.12
N MET A 23 7.05 35.89 1.72
CA MET A 23 6.92 35.94 3.19
C MET A 23 7.39 34.64 3.83
N GLY A 24 7.06 33.48 3.26
CA GLY A 24 7.53 32.18 3.72
C GLY A 24 9.05 32.06 3.70
N ILE A 25 9.72 32.54 2.64
CA ILE A 25 11.18 32.57 2.56
C ILE A 25 11.77 33.47 3.69
N ASN A 26 11.22 34.67 3.89
CA ASN A 26 11.68 35.56 4.92
C ASN A 26 11.45 34.98 6.33
N PHE A 27 10.29 34.35 6.55
CA PHE A 27 9.95 33.66 7.79
C PHE A 27 10.91 32.50 8.07
N SER A 28 11.22 31.69 7.05
CA SER A 28 12.22 30.62 7.17
C SER A 28 13.59 31.16 7.62
N ARG A 29 14.02 32.29 7.07
CA ARG A 29 15.29 32.95 7.46
C ARG A 29 15.27 33.43 8.92
N SER A 30 14.16 34.04 9.37
CA SER A 30 14.02 34.52 10.77
C SER A 30 14.07 33.38 11.78
N LEU A 31 13.61 32.18 11.40
CA LEU A 31 13.68 30.97 12.24
C LEU A 31 14.96 30.15 12.06
N ASN A 32 15.87 30.56 11.20
CA ASN A 32 17.03 29.76 10.77
C ASN A 32 16.62 28.32 10.35
N SER A 33 15.47 28.20 9.67
CA SER A 33 14.92 26.94 9.22
C SER A 33 15.11 26.73 7.70
N LYS A 34 14.91 25.49 7.21
CA LYS A 34 15.00 25.18 5.79
C LYS A 34 13.65 25.43 5.11
N TYR A 35 13.71 25.82 3.83
CA TYR A 35 12.52 25.89 2.97
C TYR A 35 12.73 25.17 1.64
N VAL A 36 11.65 24.80 0.99
CA VAL A 36 11.62 24.13 -0.32
C VAL A 36 10.58 24.82 -1.19
N HIS A 37 10.92 25.09 -2.46
CA HIS A 37 9.92 25.52 -3.45
C HIS A 37 9.11 24.31 -3.90
N LEU A 38 7.81 24.32 -3.67
CA LEU A 38 6.88 23.32 -4.17
C LEU A 38 6.38 23.69 -5.58
N ASP A 39 6.13 24.99 -5.82
CA ASP A 39 5.79 25.54 -7.14
C ASP A 39 6.55 26.86 -7.35
N LYS A 40 7.21 27.01 -8.51
CA LYS A 40 7.95 28.22 -8.89
C LYS A 40 7.23 29.05 -9.96
N THR A 41 6.06 28.61 -10.43
CA THR A 41 5.31 29.26 -11.50
C THR A 41 4.87 30.66 -11.07
N PRO A 42 5.15 31.71 -11.85
CA PRO A 42 4.66 33.06 -11.53
C PRO A 42 3.16 33.09 -11.28
N GLY A 43 2.73 33.74 -10.18
CA GLY A 43 1.31 33.83 -9.76
C GLY A 43 0.78 32.57 -9.05
N ARG A 44 1.60 31.51 -8.92
CA ARG A 44 1.23 30.26 -8.21
C ARG A 44 2.34 29.78 -7.29
N ARG A 45 3.34 30.61 -7.02
CA ARG A 45 4.50 30.21 -6.21
C ARG A 45 4.04 29.67 -4.87
N THR A 46 4.62 28.54 -4.48
CA THR A 46 4.39 27.91 -3.17
C THR A 46 5.72 27.53 -2.55
N VAL A 47 5.91 27.93 -1.30
CA VAL A 47 7.11 27.65 -0.51
C VAL A 47 6.71 26.91 0.75
N ARG A 48 7.33 25.76 0.98
CA ARG A 48 7.21 25.00 2.23
C ARG A 48 8.33 25.39 3.18
N VAL A 49 7.98 25.84 4.37
CA VAL A 49 8.91 26.09 5.47
C VAL A 49 8.87 24.91 6.44
N ILE A 50 10.03 24.30 6.69
CA ILE A 50 10.14 23.09 7.52
C ILE A 50 10.41 23.52 8.97
N LEU A 51 9.45 23.33 9.86
CA LEU A 51 9.62 23.63 11.29
C LEU A 51 10.31 22.48 12.02
N ASN A 52 9.94 21.25 11.73
CA ASN A 52 10.60 20.03 12.23
C ASN A 52 10.23 18.83 11.34
N LYS A 53 10.62 17.59 11.75
CA LYS A 53 10.35 16.36 10.98
C LYS A 53 8.85 16.08 10.72
N LYS A 54 7.95 16.69 11.49
CA LYS A 54 6.50 16.42 11.44
C LYS A 54 5.64 17.63 11.10
N LYS A 55 6.17 18.85 11.17
CA LYS A 55 5.39 20.09 11.01
C LYS A 55 6.01 20.98 9.95
N HIS A 56 5.20 21.49 9.07
CA HIS A 56 5.59 22.46 8.05
C HIS A 56 4.48 23.50 7.80
N LEU A 57 4.88 24.62 7.19
CA LEU A 57 3.97 25.69 6.77
C LEU A 57 4.13 25.88 5.28
N ASP A 58 3.03 25.82 4.54
CA ASP A 58 3.01 26.06 3.10
C ASP A 58 2.51 27.50 2.83
N PHE A 59 3.35 28.30 2.22
CA PHE A 59 3.05 29.69 1.85
C PHE A 59 2.80 29.75 0.35
N SER A 60 1.57 30.01 -0.06
CA SER A 60 1.16 30.05 -1.46
C SER A 60 0.73 31.48 -1.86
N ASP A 61 1.23 31.94 -3.00
CA ASP A 61 0.75 33.20 -3.57
C ASP A 61 -0.74 33.09 -3.90
N LEU A 62 -1.51 34.13 -3.55
CA LEU A 62 -2.94 34.21 -3.79
C LEU A 62 -3.25 34.07 -5.29
N GLN A 63 -4.10 33.14 -5.64
CA GLN A 63 -4.52 32.92 -7.02
C GLN A 63 -5.85 33.62 -7.31
N GLY A 64 -5.78 34.72 -8.05
CA GLY A 64 -6.94 35.57 -8.35
C GLY A 64 -6.85 36.91 -7.64
N ARG A 65 -7.95 37.67 -7.67
CA ARG A 65 -8.02 39.04 -7.13
C ARG A 65 -8.21 39.09 -5.62
N ASN A 66 -8.85 38.05 -5.07
CA ASN A 66 -9.20 37.96 -3.65
C ASN A 66 -9.26 36.50 -3.21
N ILE A 67 -9.45 36.27 -1.89
CA ILE A 67 -9.50 34.93 -1.31
C ILE A 67 -10.67 34.10 -1.82
N ALA A 68 -11.82 34.69 -2.14
CA ALA A 68 -12.97 33.94 -2.66
C ALA A 68 -12.69 33.35 -4.05
N GLU A 69 -11.95 34.07 -4.91
CA GLU A 69 -11.51 33.56 -6.21
C GLU A 69 -10.47 32.44 -6.05
N ASP A 70 -9.55 32.55 -5.07
CA ASP A 70 -8.59 31.46 -4.76
C ASP A 70 -9.32 30.21 -4.29
N LEU A 71 -10.26 30.34 -3.36
CA LEU A 71 -11.06 29.25 -2.84
C LEU A 71 -11.88 28.55 -3.93
N SER A 72 -12.37 29.30 -4.93
CA SER A 72 -13.14 28.75 -6.06
C SER A 72 -12.32 27.88 -7.03
N ARG A 73 -10.99 27.88 -6.90
CA ARG A 73 -10.06 27.04 -7.70
C ARG A 73 -9.69 25.72 -7.01
N ARG A 74 -10.11 25.54 -5.76
CA ARG A 74 -9.88 24.33 -4.97
C ARG A 74 -10.66 23.15 -5.56
N ASP A 75 -10.52 21.98 -4.93
CA ASP A 75 -11.18 20.76 -5.39
C ASP A 75 -12.62 20.62 -4.86
N PHE A 76 -12.76 20.64 -3.53
CA PHE A 76 -14.03 20.36 -2.84
C PHE A 76 -14.42 21.51 -1.90
N THR A 77 -15.72 21.64 -1.64
CA THR A 77 -16.28 22.65 -0.74
C THR A 77 -15.62 22.63 0.63
N ILE A 78 -15.41 21.42 1.20
CA ILE A 78 -14.79 21.22 2.51
C ILE A 78 -13.31 21.65 2.56
N ASN A 79 -12.66 21.81 1.42
CA ASN A 79 -11.26 22.29 1.29
C ASN A 79 -11.20 23.74 0.83
N ALA A 80 -12.36 24.38 0.57
CA ALA A 80 -12.47 25.73 0.03
C ALA A 80 -12.93 26.74 1.10
N MET A 81 -12.38 26.65 2.28
CA MET A 81 -12.63 27.54 3.42
C MET A 81 -11.32 28.15 3.90
N ALA A 82 -11.38 29.39 4.35
CA ALA A 82 -10.24 30.11 4.91
C ALA A 82 -10.63 30.90 6.16
N GLN A 83 -9.64 31.30 6.93
CA GLN A 83 -9.79 32.22 8.06
C GLN A 83 -8.64 33.23 7.99
N PRO A 84 -8.89 34.53 8.22
CA PRO A 84 -7.82 35.50 8.35
C PRO A 84 -6.86 35.12 9.46
N LEU A 85 -5.55 35.17 9.19
CA LEU A 85 -4.55 34.75 10.17
C LEU A 85 -4.62 35.54 11.50
N PRO A 86 -4.84 36.89 11.50
CA PRO A 86 -5.01 37.63 12.75
C PRO A 86 -6.19 37.11 13.59
N ASP A 87 -7.33 36.81 12.94
CA ASP A 87 -8.50 36.28 13.63
C ASP A 87 -8.25 34.89 14.22
N PHE A 88 -7.56 34.05 13.44
CA PHE A 88 -7.17 32.71 13.91
C PHE A 88 -6.29 32.81 15.16
N LEU A 89 -5.27 33.67 15.15
CA LEU A 89 -4.34 33.86 16.29
C LEU A 89 -5.02 34.48 17.51
N SER A 90 -6.05 35.31 17.29
CA SER A 90 -6.85 35.95 18.36
C SER A 90 -8.01 35.07 18.86
N GLY A 91 -8.19 33.88 18.32
CA GLY A 91 -9.28 32.97 18.69
C GLY A 91 -10.66 33.39 18.14
N ILE A 92 -10.72 34.37 17.25
CA ILE A 92 -11.97 34.84 16.59
C ILE A 92 -12.37 33.81 15.55
N LYS A 93 -13.60 33.30 15.63
CA LYS A 93 -14.10 32.24 14.74
C LYS A 93 -14.86 32.79 13.52
N VAL A 94 -14.19 33.61 12.71
CA VAL A 94 -14.75 34.10 11.43
C VAL A 94 -14.20 33.29 10.27
N ILE A 95 -15.05 32.53 9.62
CA ILE A 95 -14.66 31.66 8.49
C ILE A 95 -15.20 32.23 7.19
N ILE A 96 -14.32 32.39 6.22
CA ILE A 96 -14.65 32.72 4.83
C ILE A 96 -15.01 31.41 4.14
N ASP A 97 -16.28 31.20 3.84
CA ASP A 97 -16.83 29.98 3.27
C ASP A 97 -17.80 30.27 2.11
N PRO A 98 -17.32 30.71 0.95
CA PRO A 98 -18.16 31.07 -0.18
C PRO A 98 -18.90 29.88 -0.81
N HIS A 99 -18.51 28.65 -0.49
CA HIS A 99 -19.00 27.42 -1.11
C HIS A 99 -19.75 26.51 -0.16
N LYS A 100 -20.09 26.97 1.04
CA LYS A 100 -20.81 26.18 2.06
C LYS A 100 -20.08 24.91 2.51
N GLY A 101 -18.76 24.99 2.62
CA GLY A 101 -17.93 23.86 3.06
C GLY A 101 -18.22 23.43 4.50
N GLN A 102 -18.62 24.37 5.39
CA GLN A 102 -19.03 24.03 6.76
C GLN A 102 -20.33 23.21 6.77
N GLU A 103 -21.30 23.52 5.90
CA GLU A 103 -22.54 22.75 5.73
C GLU A 103 -22.22 21.32 5.26
N ASP A 104 -21.35 21.17 4.26
CA ASP A 104 -20.92 19.86 3.76
C ASP A 104 -20.08 19.08 4.77
N LEU A 105 -19.31 19.73 5.65
CA LEU A 105 -18.65 19.07 6.78
C LEU A 105 -19.63 18.50 7.79
N ILE A 106 -20.69 19.24 8.15
CA ILE A 106 -21.74 18.79 9.06
C ILE A 106 -22.50 17.62 8.44
N ASN A 107 -22.82 17.73 7.14
CA ASN A 107 -23.55 16.69 6.40
C ASN A 107 -22.66 15.52 5.96
N LYS A 108 -21.38 15.54 6.31
CA LYS A 108 -20.39 14.52 5.92
C LYS A 108 -20.38 14.25 4.41
N THR A 109 -20.35 15.30 3.59
CA THR A 109 -20.49 15.23 2.14
C THR A 109 -19.23 15.71 1.43
N ILE A 110 -18.75 14.94 0.46
CA ILE A 110 -17.72 15.34 -0.50
C ILE A 110 -18.39 15.92 -1.73
N ARG A 111 -18.33 17.23 -1.87
CA ARG A 111 -18.91 17.95 -3.00
C ARG A 111 -17.84 18.70 -3.78
N VAL A 112 -17.74 18.42 -5.08
CA VAL A 112 -16.87 19.19 -5.98
C VAL A 112 -17.38 20.61 -6.16
N LEU A 113 -16.49 21.57 -6.27
CA LEU A 113 -16.85 22.96 -6.55
C LEU A 113 -17.47 23.11 -7.95
N LYS A 114 -18.28 24.15 -8.14
CA LYS A 114 -18.86 24.44 -9.45
C LYS A 114 -17.80 24.86 -10.46
N GLY A 115 -18.01 24.53 -11.73
CA GLY A 115 -17.12 24.87 -12.84
C GLY A 115 -16.29 23.70 -13.34
N PRO A 116 -15.24 23.95 -14.13
CA PRO A 116 -14.43 22.91 -14.79
C PRO A 116 -13.39 22.29 -13.83
N ILE A 117 -13.79 22.02 -12.60
CA ILE A 117 -12.87 21.61 -11.51
C ILE A 117 -12.24 20.26 -11.79
N ILE A 118 -13.03 19.24 -12.15
CA ILE A 118 -12.53 17.90 -12.48
C ILE A 118 -11.77 17.94 -13.80
N SER A 119 -12.28 18.64 -14.80
CA SER A 119 -11.62 18.72 -16.10
C SER A 119 -10.29 19.49 -16.07
N SER A 120 -10.09 20.41 -15.14
CA SER A 120 -8.81 21.12 -14.98
C SER A 120 -7.72 20.29 -14.29
N ASP A 121 -8.09 19.33 -13.44
CA ASP A 121 -7.19 18.35 -12.82
C ASP A 121 -7.96 17.04 -12.60
N PRO A 122 -7.89 16.08 -13.55
CA PRO A 122 -8.64 14.84 -13.48
C PRO A 122 -8.33 13.97 -12.25
N LEU A 123 -7.17 14.18 -11.62
CA LEU A 123 -6.81 13.47 -10.38
C LEU A 123 -7.78 13.76 -9.23
N ARG A 124 -8.50 14.88 -9.30
CA ARG A 124 -9.54 15.23 -8.31
C ARG A 124 -10.64 14.18 -8.20
N MET A 125 -10.86 13.39 -9.25
CA MET A 125 -11.76 12.24 -9.21
C MET A 125 -11.32 11.21 -8.15
N LEU A 126 -10.06 10.81 -8.15
CA LEU A 126 -9.51 9.89 -7.13
C LEU A 126 -9.44 10.53 -5.74
N ARG A 127 -9.14 11.83 -5.68
CA ARG A 127 -9.14 12.58 -4.43
C ARG A 127 -10.52 12.60 -3.76
N ALA A 128 -11.63 12.63 -4.53
CA ALA A 128 -12.99 12.51 -3.99
C ALA A 128 -13.16 11.22 -3.21
N PHE A 129 -12.78 10.08 -3.79
CA PHE A 129 -12.85 8.77 -3.13
C PHE A 129 -11.91 8.67 -1.93
N ARG A 130 -10.68 9.18 -2.05
CA ARG A 130 -9.75 9.22 -0.92
C ARG A 130 -10.28 10.05 0.24
N PHE A 131 -10.82 11.24 -0.01
CA PHE A 131 -11.41 12.05 1.07
C PHE A 131 -12.66 11.40 1.65
N ALA A 132 -13.53 10.79 0.82
CA ALA A 132 -14.67 10.05 1.30
C ALA A 132 -14.23 8.92 2.26
N ALA A 133 -13.22 8.15 1.89
CA ALA A 133 -12.65 7.09 2.74
C ALA A 133 -12.05 7.65 4.03
N THR A 134 -11.10 8.60 3.93
CA THR A 134 -10.35 9.10 5.10
C THR A 134 -11.18 9.90 6.09
N LEU A 135 -12.26 10.52 5.63
CA LEU A 135 -13.18 11.29 6.48
C LEU A 135 -14.40 10.49 6.91
N ASN A 136 -14.67 9.35 6.29
CA ASN A 136 -15.91 8.58 6.40
C ASN A 136 -17.13 9.43 5.99
N PHE A 137 -17.04 10.02 4.78
CA PHE A 137 -18.06 10.90 4.19
C PHE A 137 -18.63 10.25 2.93
N GLU A 138 -19.84 10.66 2.55
CA GLU A 138 -20.46 10.27 1.28
C GLU A 138 -20.05 11.21 0.16
N ILE A 139 -20.04 10.70 -1.08
CA ILE A 139 -19.80 11.55 -2.27
C ILE A 139 -21.14 12.02 -2.82
N ASP A 140 -21.29 13.31 -3.00
CA ASP A 140 -22.48 13.93 -3.57
C ASP A 140 -22.80 13.39 -4.98
N VAL A 141 -24.08 13.18 -5.28
CA VAL A 141 -24.56 12.57 -6.54
C VAL A 141 -24.09 13.37 -7.76
N ASN A 142 -24.13 14.72 -7.71
CA ASN A 142 -23.64 15.55 -8.82
C ASN A 142 -22.13 15.42 -9.00
N THR A 143 -21.39 15.20 -7.89
CA THR A 143 -19.96 14.92 -7.92
C THR A 143 -19.69 13.57 -8.61
N LEU A 144 -20.42 12.50 -8.26
CA LEU A 144 -20.32 11.21 -8.93
C LEU A 144 -20.66 11.30 -10.42
N THR A 145 -21.71 12.02 -10.78
CA THR A 145 -22.09 12.28 -12.18
C THR A 145 -20.95 12.98 -12.93
N SER A 146 -20.36 14.02 -12.31
CA SER A 146 -19.21 14.73 -12.90
C SER A 146 -18.00 13.83 -13.06
N ILE A 147 -17.73 12.93 -12.10
CA ILE A 147 -16.66 11.92 -12.20
C ILE A 147 -16.93 10.97 -13.36
N SER A 148 -18.13 10.40 -13.46
CA SER A 148 -18.50 9.48 -14.53
C SER A 148 -18.35 10.10 -15.92
N LEU A 149 -18.76 11.37 -16.10
CA LEU A 149 -18.62 12.10 -17.37
C LEU A 149 -17.14 12.38 -17.75
N ASN A 150 -16.28 12.55 -16.78
CA ASN A 150 -14.87 12.91 -17.01
C ASN A 150 -13.87 11.74 -16.80
N ARG A 151 -14.33 10.53 -16.49
CA ARG A 151 -13.48 9.39 -16.12
C ARG A 151 -12.36 9.07 -17.11
N THR A 152 -12.64 9.22 -18.44
CA THR A 152 -11.65 9.00 -19.50
C THR A 152 -10.43 9.91 -19.38
N ARG A 153 -10.61 11.08 -18.81
CA ARG A 153 -9.56 12.09 -18.65
C ARG A 153 -8.56 11.74 -17.54
N LEU A 154 -8.82 10.71 -16.73
CA LEU A 154 -7.84 10.27 -15.74
C LEU A 154 -6.51 9.88 -16.39
N LYS A 155 -6.55 9.44 -17.65
CA LYS A 155 -5.36 9.15 -18.49
C LYS A 155 -4.44 10.35 -18.72
N GLU A 156 -4.92 11.57 -18.50
CA GLU A 156 -4.12 12.80 -18.60
C GLU A 156 -3.23 13.01 -17.35
N SER A 157 -3.52 12.31 -16.25
CA SER A 157 -2.76 12.41 -15.01
C SER A 157 -1.52 11.51 -15.03
N ALA A 158 -0.44 11.94 -14.38
CA ALA A 158 0.76 11.11 -14.25
C ALA A 158 0.50 9.87 -13.38
N SER A 159 1.04 8.73 -13.78
CA SER A 159 0.82 7.43 -13.14
C SER A 159 1.24 7.43 -11.66
N GLU A 160 2.31 8.14 -11.30
CA GLU A 160 2.77 8.30 -9.92
C GLU A 160 1.75 9.02 -9.05
N ARG A 161 1.07 10.05 -9.60
CA ARG A 161 0.04 10.79 -8.89
C ARG A 161 -1.20 9.93 -8.68
N ILE A 162 -1.59 9.14 -9.70
CA ILE A 162 -2.69 8.17 -9.61
C ILE A 162 -2.37 7.14 -8.52
N TRP A 163 -1.17 6.55 -8.56
CA TRP A 163 -0.75 5.56 -7.56
C TRP A 163 -0.70 6.13 -6.15
N HIS A 164 -0.23 7.35 -5.99
CA HIS A 164 -0.22 8.03 -4.70
C HIS A 164 -1.63 8.17 -4.08
N GLU A 165 -2.60 8.70 -4.85
CA GLU A 165 -3.98 8.85 -4.36
C GLU A 165 -4.65 7.49 -4.08
N LEU A 166 -4.43 6.50 -4.95
CA LEU A 166 -4.93 5.14 -4.77
C LEU A 166 -4.32 4.48 -3.52
N THR A 167 -3.03 4.64 -3.28
CA THR A 167 -2.36 4.15 -2.08
C THR A 167 -2.97 4.74 -0.81
N LEU A 168 -3.22 6.04 -0.79
CA LEU A 168 -3.85 6.70 0.36
C LEU A 168 -5.29 6.21 0.58
N PHE A 169 -6.03 5.94 -0.49
CA PHE A 169 -7.36 5.33 -0.44
C PHE A 169 -7.29 3.92 0.14
N LEU A 170 -6.44 3.05 -0.42
CA LEU A 170 -6.32 1.64 -0.01
C LEU A 170 -5.77 1.47 1.43
N LYS A 171 -4.99 2.43 1.94
CA LYS A 171 -4.53 2.45 3.33
C LYS A 171 -5.64 2.69 4.34
N THR A 172 -6.76 3.24 3.89
CA THR A 172 -7.93 3.47 4.76
C THR A 172 -8.67 2.14 4.98
N PRO A 173 -9.16 1.84 6.18
CA PRO A 173 -10.01 0.68 6.41
C PRO A 173 -11.41 0.88 5.76
N ASP A 174 -12.14 -0.21 5.57
CA ASP A 174 -13.53 -0.23 5.12
C ASP A 174 -13.76 0.52 3.79
N THR A 175 -12.88 0.30 2.81
CA THR A 175 -12.93 0.97 1.50
C THR A 175 -13.78 0.24 0.46
N PHE A 176 -14.21 -0.98 0.72
CA PHE A 176 -14.98 -1.78 -0.24
C PHE A 176 -16.25 -1.08 -0.77
N PRO A 177 -17.09 -0.43 0.04
CA PRO A 177 -18.27 0.25 -0.47
C PRO A 177 -17.93 1.37 -1.45
N LEU A 178 -16.88 2.14 -1.16
CA LEU A 178 -16.41 3.21 -2.05
C LEU A 178 -15.72 2.66 -3.31
N LEU A 179 -15.00 1.54 -3.19
CA LEU A 179 -14.41 0.86 -4.35
C LEU A 179 -15.51 0.39 -5.32
N LYS A 180 -16.63 -0.13 -4.80
CA LYS A 180 -17.79 -0.50 -5.61
C LYS A 180 -18.40 0.72 -6.31
N ILE A 181 -18.59 1.83 -5.62
CA ILE A 181 -19.07 3.08 -6.23
C ILE A 181 -18.08 3.58 -7.31
N MET A 182 -16.76 3.44 -7.08
CA MET A 182 -15.73 3.79 -8.07
C MET A 182 -15.82 2.94 -9.33
N HIS A 183 -16.15 1.67 -9.19
CA HIS A 183 -16.44 0.76 -10.30
C HIS A 183 -17.74 1.15 -11.02
N ASP A 184 -18.84 1.32 -10.27
CA ASP A 184 -20.16 1.60 -10.82
C ASP A 184 -20.20 2.91 -11.62
N CYS A 185 -19.39 3.92 -11.25
CA CYS A 185 -19.22 5.13 -12.05
C CYS A 185 -18.21 4.99 -13.20
N GLY A 186 -17.61 3.79 -13.38
CA GLY A 186 -16.66 3.47 -14.44
C GLY A 186 -15.27 4.09 -14.30
N LEU A 187 -14.94 4.66 -13.14
CA LEU A 187 -13.62 5.26 -12.91
C LEU A 187 -12.54 4.19 -12.69
N LEU A 188 -12.89 3.10 -12.02
CA LEU A 188 -11.94 2.03 -11.69
C LEU A 188 -11.38 1.36 -12.94
N ASP A 189 -12.15 1.24 -14.02
CA ASP A 189 -11.74 0.63 -15.29
C ASP A 189 -10.54 1.34 -15.94
N TYR A 190 -10.36 2.64 -15.61
CA TYR A 190 -9.22 3.43 -16.07
C TYR A 190 -7.99 3.35 -15.17
N ILE A 191 -8.08 2.63 -14.05
CA ILE A 191 -7.00 2.44 -13.09
C ILE A 191 -6.58 0.97 -13.07
N LEU A 192 -7.56 0.10 -12.84
CA LEU A 192 -7.40 -1.32 -12.60
C LEU A 192 -8.73 -2.02 -12.89
N PRO A 193 -8.94 -2.58 -14.10
CA PRO A 193 -10.13 -3.38 -14.37
C PRO A 193 -10.23 -4.53 -13.38
N ALA A 194 -11.40 -4.73 -12.79
CA ALA A 194 -11.60 -5.79 -11.81
C ALA A 194 -12.88 -6.56 -12.11
N SER A 195 -12.83 -7.90 -11.97
CA SER A 195 -13.98 -8.77 -12.10
C SER A 195 -14.84 -8.78 -10.82
N ASN A 196 -16.06 -9.31 -10.92
CA ASN A 196 -16.93 -9.47 -9.76
C ASN A 196 -16.29 -10.36 -8.68
N GLU A 197 -15.58 -11.41 -9.07
CA GLU A 197 -14.84 -12.31 -8.18
C GLU A 197 -13.74 -11.55 -7.43
N ALA A 198 -13.03 -10.66 -8.11
CA ALA A 198 -12.01 -9.81 -7.49
C ALA A 198 -12.60 -8.87 -6.42
N PHE A 199 -13.82 -8.35 -6.64
CA PHE A 199 -14.53 -7.56 -5.62
C PHE A 199 -14.91 -8.39 -4.41
N VAL A 200 -15.42 -9.61 -4.60
CA VAL A 200 -15.76 -10.53 -3.51
C VAL A 200 -14.50 -10.86 -2.70
N GLN A 201 -13.39 -11.16 -3.37
CA GLN A 201 -12.13 -11.44 -2.69
C GLN A 201 -11.61 -10.22 -1.95
N TYR A 202 -11.65 -9.03 -2.55
CA TYR A 202 -11.26 -7.79 -1.88
C TYR A 202 -12.07 -7.56 -0.58
N GLN A 203 -13.38 -7.75 -0.61
CA GLN A 203 -14.23 -7.61 0.56
C GLN A 203 -13.87 -8.61 1.66
N LYS A 204 -13.62 -9.87 1.31
CA LYS A 204 -13.17 -10.90 2.25
C LYS A 204 -11.80 -10.54 2.86
N VAL A 205 -10.85 -10.09 2.04
CA VAL A 205 -9.53 -9.63 2.49
C VAL A 205 -9.68 -8.47 3.48
N GLU A 206 -10.48 -7.46 3.16
CA GLU A 206 -10.67 -6.30 4.04
C GLU A 206 -11.31 -6.71 5.39
N SER A 207 -12.30 -7.60 5.35
CA SER A 207 -12.94 -8.16 6.56
C SER A 207 -11.94 -8.96 7.42
N LEU A 208 -11.11 -9.80 6.79
CA LEU A 208 -10.09 -10.59 7.48
C LEU A 208 -9.02 -9.70 8.12
N LEU A 209 -8.51 -8.71 7.39
CA LEU A 209 -7.51 -7.77 7.91
C LEU A 209 -8.04 -6.93 9.08
N LYS A 210 -9.35 -6.70 9.13
CA LYS A 210 -10.02 -5.98 10.23
C LYS A 210 -10.23 -6.86 11.47
N HIS A 211 -10.51 -8.15 11.26
CA HIS A 211 -10.83 -9.14 12.30
C HIS A 211 -10.01 -10.42 12.13
N PRO A 212 -8.67 -10.34 12.18
CA PRO A 212 -7.80 -11.49 11.95
C PRO A 212 -7.99 -12.59 13.00
N GLU A 213 -8.44 -12.26 14.22
CA GLU A 213 -8.70 -13.19 15.32
C GLU A 213 -9.76 -14.24 14.99
N LYS A 214 -10.69 -13.95 14.06
CA LYS A 214 -11.72 -14.89 13.64
C LYS A 214 -11.17 -16.03 12.77
N THR A 215 -10.12 -15.74 12.01
CA THR A 215 -9.52 -16.69 11.05
C THR A 215 -8.19 -17.25 11.56
N PHE A 216 -7.40 -16.41 12.23
CA PHE A 216 -6.06 -16.71 12.71
C PHE A 216 -5.92 -16.40 14.22
N PRO A 217 -6.65 -17.11 15.11
CA PRO A 217 -6.73 -16.76 16.54
C PRO A 217 -5.35 -16.78 17.23
N GLU A 218 -4.50 -17.77 16.93
CA GLU A 218 -3.15 -17.89 17.53
C GLU A 218 -2.15 -16.86 16.99
N HIS A 219 -2.43 -16.30 15.81
CA HIS A 219 -1.50 -15.41 15.08
C HIS A 219 -2.04 -14.00 14.87
N ALA A 220 -3.20 -13.64 15.44
CA ALA A 220 -3.85 -12.34 15.25
C ALA A 220 -2.93 -11.15 15.56
N ASN A 221 -2.06 -11.28 16.56
CA ASN A 221 -1.06 -10.28 16.93
C ASN A 221 -0.03 -9.97 15.80
N LYS A 222 0.25 -10.93 14.93
CA LYS A 222 1.15 -10.75 13.78
C LYS A 222 0.55 -9.81 12.74
N PHE A 223 -0.78 -9.87 12.56
CA PHE A 223 -1.53 -8.97 11.68
C PHE A 223 -1.55 -7.54 12.20
N GLY A 224 -1.53 -7.32 13.52
CA GLY A 224 -1.42 -6.02 14.18
C GLY A 224 0.00 -5.47 14.23
N SER A 225 1.01 -6.19 13.75
CA SER A 225 2.38 -5.69 13.73
C SER A 225 2.53 -4.50 12.80
N LYS A 226 3.33 -3.49 13.19
CA LYS A 226 3.57 -2.28 12.40
C LYS A 226 4.07 -2.62 10.98
N ASN A 227 4.90 -3.66 10.86
CA ASN A 227 5.42 -4.10 9.57
C ASN A 227 4.29 -4.57 8.65
N PHE A 228 3.38 -5.40 9.15
CA PHE A 228 2.30 -5.95 8.32
C PHE A 228 1.18 -4.94 8.07
N ILE A 229 0.79 -4.12 9.05
CA ILE A 229 -0.18 -3.03 8.86
C ILE A 229 0.22 -2.12 7.70
N ASN A 230 1.51 -1.78 7.58
CA ASN A 230 2.02 -0.97 6.48
C ASN A 230 1.90 -1.66 5.11
N LYS A 231 1.66 -2.97 5.07
CA LYS A 231 1.48 -3.79 3.86
C LYS A 231 0.01 -4.04 3.51
N HIS A 232 -0.96 -3.76 4.39
CA HIS A 232 -2.39 -4.05 4.19
C HIS A 232 -2.92 -3.54 2.86
N TYR A 233 -2.53 -2.33 2.43
CA TYR A 233 -2.98 -1.76 1.17
C TYR A 233 -2.50 -2.57 -0.06
N LEU A 234 -1.31 -3.17 0.02
CA LEU A 234 -0.79 -4.05 -1.04
C LEU A 234 -1.49 -5.41 -1.04
N VAL A 235 -1.85 -5.95 0.13
CA VAL A 235 -2.63 -7.18 0.22
C VAL A 235 -4.02 -6.98 -0.39
N LYS A 236 -4.69 -5.84 -0.08
CA LYS A 236 -5.97 -5.47 -0.70
C LYS A 236 -5.85 -5.32 -2.21
N LEU A 237 -4.80 -4.65 -2.68
CA LEU A 237 -4.52 -4.53 -4.12
C LEU A 237 -4.26 -5.90 -4.77
N SER A 238 -3.48 -6.77 -4.09
CA SER A 238 -3.18 -8.12 -4.59
C SER A 238 -4.44 -8.96 -4.80
N ALA A 239 -5.48 -8.77 -3.97
CA ALA A 239 -6.78 -9.42 -4.15
C ALA A 239 -7.45 -9.03 -5.47
N LEU A 240 -7.37 -7.74 -5.85
CA LEU A 240 -7.90 -7.27 -7.14
C LEU A 240 -7.09 -7.78 -8.33
N LEU A 241 -5.77 -7.93 -8.17
CA LEU A 241 -4.87 -8.38 -9.24
C LEU A 241 -4.85 -9.90 -9.42
N MET A 242 -5.12 -10.66 -8.36
CA MET A 242 -5.01 -12.13 -8.37
C MET A 242 -5.99 -12.79 -9.34
N MET A 243 -7.17 -12.20 -9.51
CA MET A 243 -8.25 -12.67 -10.39
C MET A 243 -8.12 -12.18 -11.84
N GLN A 244 -7.16 -11.32 -12.13
CA GLN A 244 -6.81 -10.98 -13.51
C GLN A 244 -5.92 -12.08 -14.09
N ASN A 245 -6.09 -12.39 -15.37
CA ASN A 245 -5.28 -13.39 -16.07
C ASN A 245 -3.78 -13.12 -15.90
N PRO A 246 -2.91 -14.19 -15.95
CA PRO A 246 -1.58 -14.15 -15.38
C PRO A 246 -0.72 -13.01 -15.92
N MET A 247 0.21 -12.56 -15.07
CA MET A 247 1.20 -11.47 -15.24
C MET A 247 1.89 -11.32 -16.61
N SER A 248 1.51 -12.12 -17.63
CA SER A 248 1.95 -11.96 -19.02
C SER A 248 1.54 -10.62 -19.63
N ASP A 249 0.48 -9.98 -19.10
CA ASP A 249 -0.03 -8.70 -19.60
C ASP A 249 0.53 -7.47 -18.84
N MET A 250 1.43 -7.65 -17.87
CA MET A 250 2.19 -6.54 -17.26
C MET A 250 3.30 -5.98 -18.18
N HIS A 251 3.58 -6.65 -19.32
CA HIS A 251 4.37 -6.05 -20.39
C HIS A 251 3.44 -5.46 -21.43
N PRO A 252 3.58 -4.20 -21.82
CA PRO A 252 2.71 -3.56 -22.80
C PRO A 252 2.85 -4.31 -24.12
N LYS A 253 1.79 -5.05 -24.54
CA LYS A 253 1.61 -5.31 -25.95
C LYS A 253 1.48 -3.96 -26.62
N LYS A 254 2.38 -3.69 -27.56
CA LYS A 254 2.37 -2.52 -28.45
C LYS A 254 1.08 -2.54 -29.30
N GLU A 255 0.00 -2.00 -28.76
CA GLU A 255 -1.14 -1.56 -29.56
C GLU A 255 -1.89 -0.49 -28.75
N ASN A 256 -1.67 0.75 -29.07
CA ASN A 256 -2.49 1.99 -28.96
C ASN A 256 -3.43 2.23 -27.75
N THR A 257 -3.38 1.48 -26.67
CA THR A 257 -3.94 1.88 -25.38
C THR A 257 -2.79 2.34 -24.50
N LYS A 258 -2.78 3.62 -24.11
CA LYS A 258 -1.95 4.12 -23.00
C LYS A 258 -2.52 3.48 -21.73
N ASP A 259 -2.21 2.21 -21.50
CA ASP A 259 -2.52 1.54 -20.26
C ASP A 259 -1.81 2.30 -19.13
N HIS A 260 -2.58 2.76 -18.15
CA HIS A 260 -2.02 3.33 -16.95
C HIS A 260 -1.30 2.23 -16.16
N ASN A 261 -0.04 1.98 -16.52
CA ASN A 261 0.83 1.18 -15.69
C ASN A 261 1.03 1.91 -14.37
N LEU A 262 0.33 1.46 -13.32
CA LEU A 262 0.56 1.96 -11.96
C LEU A 262 2.06 1.82 -11.66
N GLN A 263 2.69 2.90 -11.24
CA GLN A 263 4.13 2.90 -10.97
C GLN A 263 4.40 2.42 -9.56
N PHE A 264 4.54 1.11 -9.42
CA PHE A 264 4.97 0.48 -8.17
C PHE A 264 6.48 0.61 -7.99
N SER A 265 6.94 0.81 -6.77
CA SER A 265 8.33 0.59 -6.40
C SER A 265 8.72 -0.89 -6.56
N ASN A 266 10.02 -1.17 -6.64
CA ASN A 266 10.49 -2.56 -6.74
C ASN A 266 10.06 -3.41 -5.53
N ALA A 267 10.05 -2.83 -4.32
CA ALA A 267 9.59 -3.51 -3.12
C ALA A 267 8.09 -3.85 -3.18
N GLU A 268 7.24 -2.92 -3.66
CA GLU A 268 5.80 -3.17 -3.84
C GLU A 268 5.54 -4.26 -4.88
N LYS A 269 6.23 -4.21 -6.03
CA LYS A 269 6.16 -5.24 -7.06
C LYS A 269 6.52 -6.62 -6.52
N GLN A 270 7.61 -6.70 -5.76
CA GLN A 270 8.09 -7.95 -5.16
C GLN A 270 7.06 -8.51 -4.17
N LEU A 271 6.51 -7.65 -3.28
CA LEU A 271 5.49 -8.07 -2.33
C LEU A 271 4.25 -8.63 -3.04
N ILE A 272 3.69 -7.88 -4.00
CA ILE A 272 2.50 -8.29 -4.77
C ILE A 272 2.78 -9.64 -5.45
N LYS A 273 3.94 -9.78 -6.12
CA LYS A 273 4.35 -11.01 -6.78
C LYS A 273 4.42 -12.18 -5.79
N LEU A 274 5.11 -12.01 -4.67
CA LEU A 274 5.27 -13.08 -3.67
C LEU A 274 3.95 -13.44 -3.00
N ALA A 275 3.11 -12.45 -2.66
CA ALA A 275 1.81 -12.70 -2.06
C ALA A 275 0.91 -13.53 -2.99
N ILE A 276 0.82 -13.14 -4.27
CA ILE A 276 -0.02 -13.85 -5.27
C ILE A 276 0.55 -15.22 -5.59
N SER A 277 1.86 -15.34 -5.87
CA SER A 277 2.48 -16.64 -6.18
C SER A 277 2.44 -17.58 -4.98
N GLY A 278 2.64 -17.06 -3.77
CA GLY A 278 2.53 -17.83 -2.53
C GLY A 278 1.11 -18.35 -2.32
N ALA A 279 0.08 -17.52 -2.53
CA ALA A 279 -1.30 -17.98 -2.43
C ALA A 279 -1.65 -19.10 -3.45
N LYS A 280 -1.14 -19.00 -4.68
CA LYS A 280 -1.30 -20.06 -5.70
C LYS A 280 -0.56 -21.35 -5.32
N SER A 281 0.65 -21.23 -4.79
CA SER A 281 1.41 -22.39 -4.31
C SER A 281 0.76 -23.05 -3.09
N LEU A 282 0.18 -22.25 -2.16
CA LEU A 282 -0.63 -22.76 -1.06
C LEU A 282 -1.81 -23.59 -1.55
N ALA A 283 -2.52 -23.15 -2.58
CA ALA A 283 -3.61 -23.89 -3.18
C ALA A 283 -3.15 -25.26 -3.75
N GLN A 284 -1.99 -25.28 -4.41
CA GLN A 284 -1.42 -26.52 -4.96
C GLN A 284 -1.00 -27.51 -3.84
N ILE A 285 -0.36 -27.01 -2.78
CA ILE A 285 0.08 -27.84 -1.65
C ILE A 285 -1.12 -28.37 -0.87
N TYR A 286 -2.12 -27.53 -0.63
CA TYR A 286 -3.36 -27.90 0.05
C TYR A 286 -4.06 -29.08 -0.66
N LEU A 287 -4.12 -29.05 -2.00
CA LEU A 287 -4.72 -30.11 -2.81
C LEU A 287 -3.88 -31.37 -2.90
N SER A 288 -2.55 -31.27 -2.74
CA SER A 288 -1.63 -32.43 -2.89
C SER A 288 -1.32 -33.16 -1.58
N GLU A 289 -1.68 -32.58 -0.42
CA GLU A 289 -1.37 -33.07 0.93
C GLU A 289 0.15 -33.31 1.20
N GLU A 290 1.04 -32.73 0.36
CA GLU A 290 2.48 -32.91 0.47
C GLU A 290 3.14 -31.93 1.46
N LEU A 291 3.21 -32.30 2.72
CA LEU A 291 3.82 -31.49 3.81
C LEU A 291 5.28 -31.09 3.56
N ASN A 292 6.05 -31.87 2.80
CA ASN A 292 7.45 -31.56 2.50
C ASN A 292 7.62 -30.32 1.63
N LYS A 293 6.61 -29.93 0.85
CA LYS A 293 6.62 -28.70 0.03
C LYS A 293 6.42 -27.43 0.84
N ASN A 294 5.99 -27.55 2.10
CA ASN A 294 5.78 -26.39 2.98
C ASN A 294 7.08 -25.62 3.24
N TYR A 295 8.22 -26.32 3.39
CA TYR A 295 9.50 -25.67 3.62
C TYR A 295 9.94 -24.83 2.41
N GLU A 296 9.86 -25.37 1.20
CA GLU A 296 10.25 -24.67 -0.03
C GLU A 296 9.35 -23.44 -0.27
N LEU A 297 8.05 -23.61 -0.04
CA LEU A 297 7.12 -22.48 -0.12
C LEU A 297 7.50 -21.38 0.87
N ILE A 298 7.68 -21.74 2.14
CA ILE A 298 8.04 -20.79 3.20
C ILE A 298 9.36 -20.09 2.88
N GLN A 299 10.36 -20.82 2.40
CA GLN A 299 11.64 -20.24 1.98
C GLN A 299 11.48 -19.22 0.85
N ASN A 300 10.59 -19.50 -0.11
CA ASN A 300 10.35 -18.63 -1.26
C ASN A 300 9.56 -17.37 -0.91
N VAL A 301 8.52 -17.48 -0.08
CA VAL A 301 7.65 -16.33 0.27
C VAL A 301 8.08 -15.61 1.54
N HIS A 302 8.80 -16.29 2.43
CA HIS A 302 9.39 -15.80 3.68
C HIS A 302 8.50 -14.77 4.41
N GLU A 303 8.89 -13.49 4.43
CA GLU A 303 8.16 -12.42 5.13
C GLU A 303 6.75 -12.15 4.58
N GLU A 304 6.42 -12.62 3.38
CA GLU A 304 5.12 -12.41 2.75
C GLU A 304 4.15 -13.58 2.97
N ILE A 305 4.50 -14.52 3.88
CA ILE A 305 3.65 -15.68 4.21
C ILE A 305 2.27 -15.26 4.72
N LEU A 306 2.18 -14.18 5.53
CA LEU A 306 0.90 -13.65 6.00
C LEU A 306 0.05 -13.14 4.85
N ALA A 307 0.62 -12.38 3.91
CA ALA A 307 -0.09 -11.88 2.74
C ALA A 307 -0.58 -13.03 1.86
N SER A 308 0.26 -14.04 1.65
CA SER A 308 -0.09 -15.26 0.88
C SER A 308 -1.22 -16.04 1.54
N ALA A 309 -1.18 -16.22 2.86
CA ALA A 309 -2.22 -16.91 3.63
C ALA A 309 -3.57 -16.16 3.56
N VAL A 310 -3.55 -14.83 3.70
CA VAL A 310 -4.76 -14.00 3.56
C VAL A 310 -5.40 -14.20 2.19
N LEU A 311 -4.61 -14.09 1.11
CA LEU A 311 -5.12 -14.24 -0.26
C LEU A 311 -5.64 -15.65 -0.52
N PHE A 312 -4.95 -16.69 -0.02
CA PHE A 312 -5.37 -18.07 -0.19
C PHE A 312 -6.68 -18.39 0.53
N VAL A 313 -6.81 -17.99 1.80
CA VAL A 313 -8.03 -18.24 2.60
C VAL A 313 -9.23 -17.47 2.05
N THR A 314 -9.00 -16.27 1.50
CA THR A 314 -10.08 -15.41 0.97
C THR A 314 -10.42 -15.69 -0.49
N ASN A 315 -9.74 -16.61 -1.17
CA ASN A 315 -10.01 -16.94 -2.56
C ASN A 315 -11.48 -17.36 -2.74
N SER A 316 -12.21 -16.65 -3.64
CA SER A 316 -13.66 -16.78 -3.79
C SER A 316 -14.11 -18.07 -4.47
N GLU A 317 -13.22 -18.76 -5.18
CA GLU A 317 -13.54 -19.92 -6.00
C GLU A 317 -13.81 -21.20 -5.20
N ASP A 318 -13.55 -21.20 -3.87
CA ASP A 318 -13.66 -22.41 -3.05
C ASP A 318 -14.54 -22.18 -1.81
N PRO A 319 -15.52 -23.07 -1.56
CA PRO A 319 -16.42 -22.99 -0.39
C PRO A 319 -15.75 -23.32 0.95
N ASP A 320 -14.60 -24.05 0.99
CA ASP A 320 -14.01 -24.56 2.24
C ASP A 320 -13.06 -23.56 2.93
N THR A 321 -13.59 -22.40 3.29
CA THR A 321 -12.81 -21.37 3.98
C THR A 321 -12.27 -21.81 5.35
N MET A 322 -13.01 -22.70 6.08
CA MET A 322 -12.58 -23.17 7.41
C MET A 322 -11.38 -24.13 7.35
N ASP A 323 -11.38 -25.06 6.42
CA ASP A 323 -10.26 -26.02 6.26
C ASP A 323 -8.99 -25.33 5.76
N ARG A 324 -9.13 -24.35 4.87
CA ARG A 324 -8.03 -23.50 4.44
C ARG A 324 -7.45 -22.65 5.57
N ALA A 325 -8.32 -22.10 6.42
CA ALA A 325 -7.90 -21.35 7.60
C ALA A 325 -7.13 -22.25 8.57
N PHE A 326 -7.61 -23.48 8.82
CA PHE A 326 -6.92 -24.44 9.66
C PHE A 326 -5.54 -24.80 9.10
N PHE A 327 -5.47 -25.13 7.80
CA PHE A 327 -4.19 -25.40 7.12
C PHE A 327 -3.21 -24.25 7.27
N CYS A 328 -3.66 -23.01 7.02
CA CYS A 328 -2.82 -21.82 7.17
C CYS A 328 -2.39 -21.57 8.62
N ASN A 329 -3.24 -21.86 9.63
CA ASN A 329 -2.83 -21.76 11.04
C ASN A 329 -1.70 -22.74 11.36
N CYS A 330 -1.79 -23.99 10.89
CA CYS A 330 -0.70 -24.97 11.05
C CYS A 330 0.59 -24.50 10.37
N LEU A 331 0.49 -23.94 9.15
CA LEU A 331 1.63 -23.41 8.41
C LEU A 331 2.27 -22.20 9.11
N LEU A 332 1.47 -21.26 9.60
CA LEU A 332 1.97 -20.10 10.34
C LEU A 332 2.61 -20.50 11.65
N LYS A 333 2.06 -21.50 12.35
CA LYS A 333 2.68 -22.06 13.55
C LYS A 333 4.06 -22.65 13.22
N PHE A 334 4.18 -23.46 12.18
CA PHE A 334 5.47 -23.97 11.72
C PHE A 334 6.45 -22.83 11.36
N TYR A 335 5.98 -21.80 10.65
CA TYR A 335 6.79 -20.64 10.28
C TYR A 335 7.33 -19.88 11.50
N TYR A 336 6.48 -19.56 12.48
CA TYR A 336 6.88 -18.75 13.62
C TYR A 336 7.63 -19.53 14.70
N ASP A 337 7.29 -20.82 14.91
CA ASP A 337 7.83 -21.62 16.01
C ASP A 337 9.08 -22.43 15.60
N GLN A 338 9.19 -22.80 14.31
CA GLN A 338 10.29 -23.66 13.84
C GLN A 338 11.17 -22.94 12.81
N PHE A 339 10.61 -22.41 11.74
CA PHE A 339 11.39 -21.85 10.64
C PHE A 339 12.11 -20.55 11.04
N LEU A 340 11.36 -19.54 11.48
CA LEU A 340 11.90 -18.20 11.76
C LEU A 340 12.97 -18.18 12.86
N PRO A 341 12.83 -18.92 13.98
CA PRO A 341 13.88 -19.01 15.00
C PRO A 341 15.19 -19.60 14.49
N ILE A 342 15.14 -20.52 13.54
CA ILE A 342 16.35 -21.13 12.98
C ILE A 342 17.02 -20.20 11.96
N VAL A 343 16.25 -19.66 11.03
CA VAL A 343 16.77 -18.76 9.98
C VAL A 343 17.37 -17.48 10.54
N ASN A 344 16.87 -16.99 11.67
CA ASN A 344 17.39 -15.79 12.34
C ASN A 344 18.62 -16.08 13.24
N LYS A 345 18.98 -17.35 13.45
CA LYS A 345 20.21 -17.70 14.16
C LYS A 345 21.41 -17.75 13.21
N LYS A 346 22.62 -17.69 13.78
CA LYS A 346 23.83 -17.95 13.03
C LYS A 346 23.76 -19.39 12.48
N PRO A 347 24.01 -19.59 11.16
CA PRO A 347 23.96 -20.91 10.56
C PRO A 347 24.98 -21.87 11.20
N LEU A 348 24.65 -23.16 11.31
CA LEU A 348 25.53 -24.18 11.83
C LEU A 348 26.77 -24.37 10.94
N LEU A 349 26.59 -24.19 9.62
CA LEU A 349 27.67 -24.20 8.63
C LEU A 349 27.57 -22.97 7.74
N ASN A 350 28.71 -22.48 7.30
CA ASN A 350 28.82 -21.42 6.28
C ASN A 350 29.74 -21.87 5.13
N GLY A 351 29.92 -21.05 4.10
CA GLY A 351 30.74 -21.39 2.94
C GLY A 351 32.22 -21.61 3.28
N GLU A 352 32.76 -20.90 4.27
CA GLU A 352 34.14 -21.02 4.72
C GLU A 352 34.35 -22.38 5.40
N ASP A 353 33.38 -22.85 6.19
CA ASP A 353 33.43 -24.17 6.82
C ASP A 353 33.55 -25.29 5.77
N ILE A 354 32.79 -25.17 4.65
CA ILE A 354 32.82 -26.13 3.54
C ILE A 354 34.20 -26.11 2.86
N ILE A 355 34.78 -24.95 2.61
CA ILE A 355 36.11 -24.80 2.00
C ILE A 355 37.17 -25.47 2.89
N HIS A 356 37.21 -25.12 4.16
CA HIS A 356 38.27 -25.57 5.06
C HIS A 356 38.19 -27.08 5.38
N GLN A 357 36.95 -27.56 5.61
CA GLN A 357 36.76 -28.94 6.06
C GLN A 357 36.82 -29.97 4.91
N PHE A 358 36.21 -29.60 3.77
CA PHE A 358 36.11 -30.56 2.64
C PHE A 358 37.07 -30.20 1.49
N LYS A 359 37.88 -29.14 1.62
CA LYS A 359 38.85 -28.67 0.61
C LYS A 359 38.22 -28.45 -0.78
N LEU A 360 36.97 -28.04 -0.82
CA LEU A 360 36.24 -27.81 -2.05
C LEU A 360 36.39 -26.33 -2.49
N SER A 361 36.43 -26.12 -3.79
CA SER A 361 36.34 -24.76 -4.37
C SER A 361 34.88 -24.29 -4.41
N PRO A 362 34.61 -22.98 -4.26
CA PRO A 362 33.25 -22.40 -4.35
C PRO A 362 32.54 -22.84 -5.63
N SER A 363 31.36 -23.40 -5.47
CA SER A 363 30.55 -23.91 -6.58
C SER A 363 29.04 -23.86 -6.21
N PRO A 364 28.12 -24.07 -7.17
CA PRO A 364 26.69 -24.17 -6.90
C PRO A 364 26.32 -25.27 -5.86
N LEU A 365 27.19 -26.27 -5.68
CA LEU A 365 27.03 -27.32 -4.68
C LEU A 365 26.98 -26.75 -3.24
N PHE A 366 27.73 -25.66 -2.96
CA PHE A 366 27.71 -25.00 -1.65
C PHE A 366 26.30 -24.54 -1.27
N GLY A 367 25.61 -23.90 -2.20
CA GLY A 367 24.22 -23.47 -2.00
C GLY A 367 23.28 -24.65 -1.71
N LYS A 368 23.45 -25.76 -2.41
CA LYS A 368 22.68 -26.99 -2.18
C LYS A 368 22.94 -27.57 -0.79
N ILE A 369 24.22 -27.68 -0.37
CA ILE A 369 24.60 -28.19 0.95
C ILE A 369 24.00 -27.29 2.05
N LEU A 370 24.23 -25.97 2.00
CA LEU A 370 23.77 -25.04 3.01
C LEU A 370 22.25 -25.02 3.12
N ASN A 371 21.53 -25.06 2.00
CA ASN A 371 20.07 -25.11 1.98
C ASN A 371 19.56 -26.45 2.56
N CYS A 372 20.21 -27.58 2.25
CA CYS A 372 19.83 -28.88 2.80
C CYS A 372 20.05 -28.92 4.31
N VAL A 373 21.21 -28.46 4.80
CA VAL A 373 21.50 -28.37 6.23
C VAL A 373 20.46 -27.48 6.94
N GLN A 374 20.15 -26.31 6.40
CA GLN A 374 19.15 -25.42 6.99
C GLN A 374 17.76 -26.07 7.02
N ARG A 375 17.37 -26.77 5.94
CA ARG A 375 16.10 -27.50 5.87
C ARG A 375 16.02 -28.57 6.96
N GLU A 376 17.02 -29.44 7.07
CA GLU A 376 17.03 -30.54 8.07
C GLU A 376 17.16 -29.99 9.50
N GLN A 377 17.76 -28.78 9.67
CA GLN A 377 17.79 -28.07 10.94
C GLN A 377 16.39 -27.53 11.32
N VAL A 378 15.65 -26.96 10.39
CA VAL A 378 14.26 -26.49 10.60
C VAL A 378 13.35 -27.68 10.92
N LEU A 379 13.57 -28.83 10.29
CA LEU A 379 12.83 -30.07 10.55
C LEU A 379 13.27 -30.81 11.84
N GLY A 380 14.23 -30.23 12.58
CA GLY A 380 14.72 -30.80 13.86
C GLY A 380 15.60 -32.04 13.75
N LYS A 381 16.02 -32.44 12.54
CA LYS A 381 16.87 -33.61 12.30
C LYS A 381 18.36 -33.29 12.45
N VAL A 382 18.75 -32.06 12.27
CA VAL A 382 20.12 -31.54 12.44
C VAL A 382 20.09 -30.48 13.54
N THR A 383 20.74 -30.75 14.67
CA THR A 383 20.70 -29.89 15.84
C THR A 383 22.05 -29.35 16.24
N THR A 384 23.11 -30.06 15.88
CA THR A 384 24.50 -29.71 16.20
C THR A 384 25.32 -29.42 14.94
N ARG A 385 26.48 -28.78 15.14
CA ARG A 385 27.44 -28.54 14.05
C ARG A 385 27.97 -29.86 13.50
N GLU A 386 28.15 -30.83 14.34
CA GLU A 386 28.62 -32.19 14.01
C GLU A 386 27.61 -32.87 13.07
N ASP A 387 26.33 -32.86 13.40
CA ASP A 387 25.26 -33.41 12.54
C ASP A 387 25.27 -32.73 11.17
N ALA A 388 25.44 -31.38 11.15
CA ALA A 388 25.48 -30.61 9.92
C ALA A 388 26.69 -30.98 9.04
N MET A 389 27.84 -31.28 9.65
CA MET A 389 29.05 -31.72 8.94
C MET A 389 28.85 -33.10 8.32
N ILE A 390 28.29 -34.05 9.08
CA ILE A 390 27.99 -35.41 8.58
C ILE A 390 27.02 -35.34 7.40
N LEU A 391 25.97 -34.51 7.50
CA LEU A 391 25.02 -34.31 6.39
C LEU A 391 25.70 -33.71 5.15
N ALA A 392 26.56 -32.70 5.33
CA ALA A 392 27.32 -32.10 4.25
C ALA A 392 28.21 -33.09 3.53
N GLU A 393 28.94 -33.96 4.30
CA GLU A 393 29.80 -35.03 3.77
C GLU A 393 28.99 -36.02 2.92
N ASN A 394 27.84 -36.47 3.41
CA ASN A 394 26.96 -37.39 2.69
C ASN A 394 26.49 -36.83 1.35
N ILE A 395 26.13 -35.51 1.32
CA ILE A 395 25.72 -34.82 0.08
C ILE A 395 26.88 -34.75 -0.91
N ILE A 396 28.10 -34.48 -0.46
CA ILE A 396 29.27 -34.39 -1.31
C ILE A 396 29.58 -35.76 -1.92
N GLN A 397 29.57 -36.85 -1.10
CA GLN A 397 29.83 -38.21 -1.57
C GLN A 397 28.79 -38.68 -2.60
N SER A 398 27.51 -38.37 -2.40
CA SER A 398 26.44 -38.74 -3.36
C SER A 398 26.65 -38.08 -4.73
N GLN A 399 27.05 -36.82 -4.75
CA GLN A 399 27.30 -36.08 -6.01
C GLN A 399 28.56 -36.57 -6.73
N THR A 400 29.57 -37.06 -6.00
CA THR A 400 30.78 -37.60 -6.60
C THR A 400 30.50 -38.97 -7.27
N ASN A 401 29.57 -39.76 -6.71
CA ASN A 401 29.16 -41.05 -7.28
C ASN A 401 28.23 -40.91 -8.51
N GLU A 402 27.46 -39.81 -8.63
CA GLU A 402 26.63 -39.53 -9.80
C GLU A 402 27.46 -38.96 -11.00
N SER A 403 28.68 -38.50 -10.76
CA SER A 403 29.55 -37.88 -11.76
C SER A 403 30.57 -38.89 -12.35
N ASN A 404 30.62 -40.10 -11.84
CA ASN A 404 31.40 -41.24 -12.33
C ASN A 404 30.48 -42.27 -13.01
#